data_d67f540e1754b3b5dfca0832f0c01896
#
_entry.id   d67f540e1754b3b5dfca0832f0c01896
#
_cell.length_a   1.000
_cell.length_b   1.000
_cell.length_c   1.000
_cell.angle_alpha   90.00
_cell.angle_beta   90.00
_cell.angle_gamma   90.00
#
_symmetry.space_group_name_H-M   'P 1'
#
loop_
_entity.id
_entity.type
_entity.pdbx_description
1 polymer ?
#
loop_
_entity_poly.entity_id
_entity_poly.type
_entity_poly.pdbx_seq_one_letter_code
_entity_poly.pdbx_strand_id
1 'polypeptide(L)'
;MQLPATSSLENSVPFVPRRLLIVRLGSMGDIIHTLPAVTALRGAFPEASIGWIVEERWAELLCTLPEPRSGPRSSRRPLVDQVHTVNTKKWRSFPFSAQTWEQIAAGLSELRAQRYEVAVDFQGAVRSALLARWSGAPTIYGFAQPRENVASMFYTRDVIARGSHIVEQNLSLAEAVTRIPLGVPKIEFPRDEAIEKQCEGRLQHIGDFALLNPGAGWGAKQWPPERYGEVAKWLAEDGVKSFVNFGPGEESLMRTVESASEGAATGISCSLTELVAITRRARLFVGGDTGPMHLAAALGVPVVAIFGPTNPTRNGPFGTRSIVLRSPLSPTTHSRNAEPDPGMRQITADEVVSAARKLLRSNRG
;
A
#
# COMPACT_ATOMS: atom_id res chain seq x y z
N MET A 1 27.27 -51.90 24.95
CA MET A 1 26.50 -50.69 25.21
C MET A 1 26.34 -50.00 23.86
N GLN A 2 25.25 -50.34 23.13
CA GLN A 2 24.97 -49.80 21.80
C GLN A 2 24.28 -48.46 21.95
N LEU A 3 24.82 -47.44 21.27
CA LEU A 3 24.19 -46.11 21.10
C LEU A 3 22.93 -46.28 20.25
N PRO A 4 21.80 -45.60 20.57
CA PRO A 4 20.62 -45.67 19.76
C PRO A 4 20.84 -44.91 18.44
N ALA A 5 20.34 -45.48 17.37
CA ALA A 5 20.38 -45.00 16.01
C ALA A 5 19.75 -43.59 15.93
N THR A 6 20.42 -42.71 15.20
CA THR A 6 19.96 -41.40 14.76
C THR A 6 18.62 -41.53 14.05
N SER A 7 17.63 -40.87 14.61
CA SER A 7 16.29 -40.78 14.03
C SER A 7 16.37 -40.15 12.64
N SER A 8 15.81 -40.87 11.70
CA SER A 8 15.51 -40.51 10.33
C SER A 8 14.95 -39.06 10.24
N LEU A 9 15.69 -38.18 9.60
CA LEU A 9 15.12 -36.95 9.02
C LEU A 9 14.12 -37.42 7.96
N GLU A 10 12.87 -37.50 8.32
CA GLU A 10 11.77 -37.73 7.38
C GLU A 10 11.87 -36.68 6.26
N ASN A 11 12.09 -37.19 5.04
CA ASN A 11 11.88 -36.47 3.80
C ASN A 11 10.39 -36.13 3.65
N SER A 12 9.89 -35.19 4.46
CA SER A 12 8.56 -34.66 4.26
C SER A 12 8.59 -33.78 2.99
N VAL A 13 7.90 -34.23 1.95
CA VAL A 13 7.63 -33.44 0.74
C VAL A 13 7.22 -32.04 1.20
N PRO A 14 7.85 -30.97 0.68
CA PRO A 14 7.50 -29.62 1.09
C PRO A 14 5.99 -29.41 0.91
N PHE A 15 5.31 -29.02 1.97
CA PHE A 15 3.87 -28.72 1.90
C PHE A 15 3.68 -27.53 0.93
N VAL A 16 3.02 -27.76 -0.21
CA VAL A 16 2.67 -26.76 -1.20
C VAL A 16 1.19 -26.47 -1.06
N PRO A 17 0.81 -25.33 -0.49
CA PRO A 17 -0.60 -24.99 -0.33
C PRO A 17 -1.26 -24.75 -1.69
N ARG A 18 -2.43 -25.34 -1.88
CA ARG A 18 -3.26 -25.11 -3.09
C ARG A 18 -4.13 -23.86 -2.95
N ARG A 19 -4.42 -23.43 -1.72
CA ARG A 19 -5.31 -22.30 -1.44
C ARG A 19 -4.77 -21.48 -0.29
N LEU A 20 -4.35 -20.23 -0.62
CA LEU A 20 -3.83 -19.26 0.34
C LEU A 20 -4.83 -18.12 0.52
N LEU A 21 -4.98 -17.68 1.75
CA LEU A 21 -5.71 -16.47 2.09
C LEU A 21 -4.74 -15.40 2.60
N ILE A 22 -4.76 -14.25 1.98
CA ILE A 22 -4.05 -13.06 2.45
C ILE A 22 -5.02 -12.18 3.23
N VAL A 23 -4.61 -11.74 4.41
CA VAL A 23 -5.41 -10.82 5.23
C VAL A 23 -4.65 -9.51 5.40
N ARG A 24 -5.07 -8.50 4.64
CA ARG A 24 -4.61 -7.11 4.77
C ARG A 24 -5.74 -6.18 4.38
N LEU A 25 -6.41 -5.59 5.36
CA LEU A 25 -7.62 -4.79 5.17
C LEU A 25 -7.32 -3.38 4.66
N GLY A 26 -6.20 -2.83 5.02
CA GLY A 26 -5.76 -1.46 4.72
C GLY A 26 -4.66 -1.03 5.70
N SER A 27 -4.16 0.18 5.63
CA SER A 27 -4.50 1.26 4.71
C SER A 27 -3.99 1.05 3.27
N MET A 28 -4.18 2.04 2.37
CA MET A 28 -3.65 2.00 0.99
C MET A 28 -2.15 1.68 0.98
N GLY A 29 -1.35 2.45 1.70
CA GLY A 29 0.10 2.24 1.78
C GLY A 29 0.47 0.87 2.33
N ASP A 30 -0.26 0.40 3.34
CA ASP A 30 -0.03 -0.92 3.93
C ASP A 30 -0.33 -2.07 2.94
N ILE A 31 -1.37 -1.94 2.12
CA ILE A 31 -1.68 -2.90 1.05
C ILE A 31 -0.52 -2.91 0.05
N ILE A 32 -0.07 -1.74 -0.40
CA ILE A 32 1.04 -1.58 -1.34
C ILE A 32 2.32 -2.22 -0.79
N HIS A 33 2.64 -2.00 0.48
CA HIS A 33 3.78 -2.63 1.14
C HIS A 33 3.66 -4.17 1.27
N THR A 34 2.45 -4.71 1.15
CA THR A 34 2.21 -6.16 1.21
C THR A 34 2.31 -6.81 -0.18
N LEU A 35 2.10 -6.03 -1.26
CA LEU A 35 2.14 -6.57 -2.63
C LEU A 35 3.43 -7.33 -2.96
N PRO A 36 4.66 -6.86 -2.60
CA PRO A 36 5.87 -7.62 -2.89
C PRO A 36 5.88 -9.02 -2.27
N ALA A 37 5.45 -9.14 -1.01
CA ALA A 37 5.38 -10.42 -0.31
C ALA A 37 4.37 -11.37 -0.98
N VAL A 38 3.19 -10.87 -1.37
CA VAL A 38 2.18 -11.70 -2.05
C VAL A 38 2.60 -12.05 -3.48
N THR A 39 3.29 -11.15 -4.19
CA THR A 39 3.87 -11.45 -5.51
C THR A 39 4.93 -12.54 -5.39
N ALA A 40 5.75 -12.52 -4.34
CA ALA A 40 6.72 -13.56 -4.08
C ALA A 40 6.06 -14.92 -3.74
N LEU A 41 4.98 -14.90 -2.93
CA LEU A 41 4.16 -16.10 -2.68
C LEU A 41 3.54 -16.65 -3.97
N ARG A 42 3.05 -15.77 -4.86
CA ARG A 42 2.53 -16.17 -6.18
C ARG A 42 3.61 -16.82 -7.05
N GLY A 43 4.85 -16.26 -7.02
CA GLY A 43 5.98 -16.86 -7.74
C GLY A 43 6.38 -18.23 -7.19
N ALA A 44 6.35 -18.41 -5.86
CA ALA A 44 6.65 -19.68 -5.20
C ALA A 44 5.54 -20.73 -5.38
N PHE A 45 4.29 -20.31 -5.48
CA PHE A 45 3.11 -21.17 -5.63
C PHE A 45 2.25 -20.74 -6.83
N PRO A 46 2.74 -20.93 -8.06
CA PRO A 46 2.08 -20.41 -9.26
C PRO A 46 0.67 -20.99 -9.49
N GLU A 47 0.43 -22.23 -9.09
CA GLU A 47 -0.83 -22.94 -9.26
C GLU A 47 -1.78 -22.76 -8.06
N ALA A 48 -1.33 -22.14 -6.98
CA ALA A 48 -2.18 -21.92 -5.82
C ALA A 48 -3.27 -20.88 -6.12
N SER A 49 -4.48 -21.12 -5.64
CA SER A 49 -5.52 -20.09 -5.60
C SER A 49 -5.24 -19.14 -4.43
N ILE A 50 -5.02 -17.86 -4.70
CA ILE A 50 -4.77 -16.83 -3.71
C ILE A 50 -6.00 -15.94 -3.58
N GLY A 51 -6.63 -15.94 -2.39
CA GLY A 51 -7.63 -14.96 -2.01
C GLY A 51 -7.04 -13.84 -1.16
N TRP A 52 -7.65 -12.66 -1.21
CA TRP A 52 -7.23 -11.53 -0.38
C TRP A 52 -8.45 -10.86 0.27
N ILE A 53 -8.44 -10.71 1.59
CA ILE A 53 -9.44 -9.92 2.32
C ILE A 53 -8.97 -8.48 2.43
N VAL A 54 -9.77 -7.54 1.93
CA VAL A 54 -9.45 -6.11 1.85
C VAL A 54 -10.68 -5.25 2.17
N GLU A 55 -10.48 -4.05 2.73
CA GLU A 55 -11.56 -3.04 2.81
C GLU A 55 -12.04 -2.67 1.41
N GLU A 56 -13.36 -2.59 1.23
CA GLU A 56 -14.00 -2.36 -0.07
C GLU A 56 -13.41 -1.16 -0.83
N ARG A 57 -13.16 -0.06 -0.13
CA ARG A 57 -12.57 1.17 -0.72
C ARG A 57 -11.18 1.00 -1.31
N TRP A 58 -10.48 -0.10 -1.02
CA TRP A 58 -9.13 -0.38 -1.53
C TRP A 58 -9.10 -1.55 -2.52
N ALA A 59 -10.25 -2.14 -2.82
CA ALA A 59 -10.33 -3.33 -3.68
C ALA A 59 -9.75 -3.10 -5.08
N GLU A 60 -9.83 -1.87 -5.61
CA GLU A 60 -9.29 -1.51 -6.93
C GLU A 60 -7.75 -1.60 -7.00
N LEU A 61 -7.04 -1.63 -5.88
CA LEU A 61 -5.59 -1.93 -5.88
C LEU A 61 -5.29 -3.39 -6.28
N LEU A 62 -6.28 -4.26 -6.20
CA LEU A 62 -6.17 -5.70 -6.47
C LEU A 62 -6.98 -6.14 -7.70
N CYS A 63 -8.09 -5.47 -7.98
CA CYS A 63 -9.02 -5.81 -9.04
C CYS A 63 -9.79 -4.56 -9.50
N THR A 64 -9.60 -4.11 -10.74
CA THR A 64 -10.34 -2.96 -11.30
C THR A 64 -11.73 -3.36 -11.73
N LEU A 65 -12.70 -2.48 -11.58
CA LEU A 65 -14.05 -2.66 -12.12
C LEU A 65 -14.04 -2.52 -13.66
N PRO A 66 -14.92 -3.20 -14.40
CA PRO A 66 -15.99 -4.11 -13.95
C PRO A 66 -15.56 -5.59 -13.77
N GLU A 67 -14.26 -5.87 -13.66
CA GLU A 67 -13.77 -7.24 -13.53
C GLU A 67 -14.42 -7.97 -12.34
N PRO A 68 -14.88 -9.23 -12.51
CA PRO A 68 -15.35 -10.05 -11.40
C PRO A 68 -14.26 -10.21 -10.33
N ARG A 69 -14.64 -10.14 -9.05
CA ARG A 69 -13.72 -10.30 -7.92
C ARG A 69 -13.21 -11.75 -7.74
N SER A 70 -13.66 -12.68 -8.56
CA SER A 70 -13.27 -14.09 -8.55
C SER A 70 -13.13 -14.64 -9.95
N GLY A 71 -12.31 -15.68 -10.14
CA GLY A 71 -12.09 -16.36 -11.41
C GLY A 71 -10.63 -16.32 -11.89
N PRO A 72 -10.34 -16.67 -13.16
CA PRO A 72 -9.00 -16.62 -13.71
C PRO A 72 -8.38 -15.24 -13.60
N ARG A 73 -7.06 -15.17 -13.40
CA ARG A 73 -6.33 -13.90 -13.36
C ARG A 73 -6.36 -13.22 -14.74
N SER A 74 -6.36 -11.90 -14.72
CA SER A 74 -6.38 -11.04 -15.91
C SER A 74 -5.50 -9.81 -15.70
N SER A 75 -5.33 -8.96 -16.71
CA SER A 75 -4.67 -7.67 -16.56
C SER A 75 -5.37 -6.78 -15.52
N ARG A 76 -6.68 -6.95 -15.33
CA ARG A 76 -7.49 -6.23 -14.34
C ARG A 76 -7.41 -6.82 -12.93
N ARG A 77 -6.93 -8.07 -12.79
CA ARG A 77 -6.70 -8.76 -11.53
C ARG A 77 -5.47 -9.68 -11.67
N PRO A 78 -4.25 -9.14 -11.71
CA PRO A 78 -3.07 -9.91 -12.09
C PRO A 78 -2.53 -10.82 -10.98
N LEU A 79 -2.68 -10.44 -9.72
CA LEU A 79 -1.99 -11.07 -8.59
C LEU A 79 -2.80 -12.16 -7.89
N VAL A 80 -4.08 -11.91 -7.66
CA VAL A 80 -4.96 -12.77 -6.85
C VAL A 80 -6.08 -13.39 -7.67
N ASP A 81 -6.58 -14.55 -7.24
CA ASP A 81 -7.68 -15.24 -7.90
C ASP A 81 -9.04 -14.80 -7.32
N GLN A 82 -9.03 -14.29 -6.08
CA GLN A 82 -10.25 -13.82 -5.41
C GLN A 82 -9.98 -12.60 -4.54
N VAL A 83 -10.92 -11.65 -4.54
CA VAL A 83 -10.92 -10.46 -3.69
C VAL A 83 -12.16 -10.48 -2.82
N HIS A 84 -11.97 -10.74 -1.53
CA HIS A 84 -13.03 -10.69 -0.51
C HIS A 84 -13.08 -9.30 0.08
N THR A 85 -14.18 -8.60 -0.09
CA THR A 85 -14.31 -7.24 0.44
C THR A 85 -15.05 -7.22 1.76
N VAL A 86 -14.57 -6.38 2.66
CA VAL A 86 -15.20 -6.09 3.96
C VAL A 86 -15.40 -4.59 4.14
N ASN A 87 -16.40 -4.22 4.92
CA ASN A 87 -16.64 -2.83 5.28
C ASN A 87 -16.69 -2.69 6.81
N THR A 88 -15.52 -2.78 7.44
CA THR A 88 -15.41 -2.78 8.91
C THR A 88 -15.84 -1.44 9.54
N LYS A 89 -15.82 -0.34 8.77
CA LYS A 89 -16.35 0.95 9.23
C LYS A 89 -17.87 0.90 9.37
N LYS A 90 -18.57 0.37 8.36
CA LYS A 90 -20.03 0.20 8.39
C LYS A 90 -20.46 -0.74 9.53
N TRP A 91 -19.73 -1.85 9.70
CA TRP A 91 -20.01 -2.81 10.77
C TRP A 91 -19.93 -2.19 12.18
N ARG A 92 -18.93 -1.31 12.41
CA ARG A 92 -18.79 -0.59 13.67
C ARG A 92 -19.82 0.50 13.86
N SER A 93 -20.28 1.14 12.78
CA SER A 93 -21.29 2.19 12.84
C SER A 93 -22.70 1.64 13.13
N PHE A 94 -22.97 0.39 12.71
CA PHE A 94 -24.27 -0.25 12.84
C PHE A 94 -24.17 -1.68 13.42
N PRO A 95 -23.60 -1.85 14.65
CA PRO A 95 -23.28 -3.18 15.19
C PRO A 95 -24.52 -4.02 15.52
N PHE A 96 -25.68 -3.39 15.69
CA PHE A 96 -26.94 -4.07 16.02
C PHE A 96 -27.90 -4.21 14.83
N SER A 97 -27.47 -3.83 13.63
CA SER A 97 -28.30 -3.96 12.41
C SER A 97 -28.32 -5.42 11.93
N ALA A 98 -29.53 -5.98 11.71
CA ALA A 98 -29.69 -7.29 11.10
C ALA A 98 -28.96 -7.39 9.75
N GLN A 99 -29.06 -6.34 8.92
CA GLN A 99 -28.35 -6.26 7.63
C GLN A 99 -26.84 -6.37 7.79
N THR A 100 -26.26 -5.80 8.86
CA THR A 100 -24.83 -5.91 9.14
C THR A 100 -24.45 -7.36 9.42
N TRP A 101 -25.22 -8.06 10.23
CA TRP A 101 -24.97 -9.47 10.56
C TRP A 101 -25.20 -10.39 9.37
N GLU A 102 -26.20 -10.13 8.55
CA GLU A 102 -26.40 -10.87 7.28
C GLU A 102 -25.21 -10.73 6.34
N GLN A 103 -24.69 -9.50 6.16
CA GLN A 103 -23.50 -9.26 5.35
C GLN A 103 -22.26 -9.96 5.91
N ILE A 104 -22.05 -9.92 7.22
CA ILE A 104 -20.93 -10.63 7.87
C ILE A 104 -21.09 -12.14 7.68
N ALA A 105 -22.28 -12.70 7.92
CA ALA A 105 -22.53 -14.13 7.79
C ALA A 105 -22.35 -14.61 6.34
N ALA A 106 -22.87 -13.86 5.36
CA ALA A 106 -22.69 -14.16 3.95
C ALA A 106 -21.20 -14.14 3.55
N GLY A 107 -20.45 -13.09 3.93
CA GLY A 107 -19.03 -12.99 3.65
C GLY A 107 -18.21 -14.11 4.31
N LEU A 108 -18.54 -14.49 5.55
CA LEU A 108 -17.89 -15.63 6.23
C LEU A 108 -18.23 -16.97 5.59
N SER A 109 -19.48 -17.15 5.13
CA SER A 109 -19.88 -18.35 4.40
C SER A 109 -19.14 -18.48 3.08
N GLU A 110 -19.05 -17.40 2.29
CA GLU A 110 -18.27 -17.35 1.07
C GLU A 110 -16.78 -17.67 1.34
N LEU A 111 -16.19 -17.05 2.35
CA LEU A 111 -14.81 -17.25 2.72
C LEU A 111 -14.51 -18.72 3.10
N ARG A 112 -15.39 -19.36 3.88
CA ARG A 112 -15.28 -20.78 4.27
C ARG A 112 -15.46 -21.74 3.10
N ALA A 113 -16.34 -21.39 2.15
CA ALA A 113 -16.57 -22.21 0.97
C ALA A 113 -15.30 -22.34 0.11
N GLN A 114 -14.37 -21.39 0.21
CA GLN A 114 -13.08 -21.46 -0.50
C GLN A 114 -12.11 -22.51 0.07
N ARG A 115 -12.31 -22.98 1.31
CA ARG A 115 -11.48 -24.01 1.96
C ARG A 115 -9.99 -23.69 1.92
N TYR A 116 -9.62 -22.48 2.35
CA TYR A 116 -8.22 -22.07 2.44
C TYR A 116 -7.44 -23.00 3.37
N GLU A 117 -6.24 -23.42 2.94
CA GLU A 117 -5.35 -24.29 3.70
C GLU A 117 -4.40 -23.49 4.59
N VAL A 118 -4.02 -22.30 4.11
CA VAL A 118 -3.13 -21.38 4.80
C VAL A 118 -3.73 -19.97 4.75
N ALA A 119 -3.77 -19.30 5.89
CA ALA A 119 -4.04 -17.87 5.99
C ALA A 119 -2.77 -17.13 6.45
N VAL A 120 -2.51 -15.95 5.89
CA VAL A 120 -1.37 -15.11 6.25
C VAL A 120 -1.89 -13.73 6.64
N ASP A 121 -1.79 -13.40 7.93
CA ASP A 121 -2.21 -12.10 8.45
C ASP A 121 -1.04 -11.11 8.45
N PHE A 122 -0.99 -10.25 7.44
CA PHE A 122 -0.03 -9.17 7.34
C PHE A 122 -0.40 -7.93 8.15
N GLN A 123 -1.59 -7.87 8.74
CA GLN A 123 -2.06 -6.69 9.46
C GLN A 123 -1.76 -6.72 10.95
N GLY A 124 -1.85 -7.88 11.59
CA GLY A 124 -1.56 -8.05 13.00
C GLY A 124 -2.53 -7.33 13.94
N ALA A 125 -3.80 -7.14 13.55
CA ALA A 125 -4.85 -6.60 14.38
C ALA A 125 -5.84 -7.70 14.78
N VAL A 126 -6.51 -7.57 15.93
CA VAL A 126 -7.50 -8.57 16.38
C VAL A 126 -8.55 -8.88 15.32
N ARG A 127 -9.06 -7.83 14.66
CA ARG A 127 -10.07 -8.00 13.59
C ARG A 127 -9.56 -8.80 12.38
N SER A 128 -8.31 -8.61 11.97
CA SER A 128 -7.72 -9.35 10.84
C SER A 128 -7.42 -10.79 11.25
N ALA A 129 -6.91 -11.01 12.45
CA ALA A 129 -6.66 -12.33 13.00
C ALA A 129 -7.98 -13.14 13.17
N LEU A 130 -9.07 -12.49 13.60
CA LEU A 130 -10.40 -13.11 13.64
C LEU A 130 -10.89 -13.51 12.24
N LEU A 131 -10.73 -12.66 11.23
CA LEU A 131 -11.10 -13.00 9.85
C LEU A 131 -10.28 -14.18 9.32
N ALA A 132 -8.96 -14.19 9.60
CA ALA A 132 -8.11 -15.35 9.31
C ALA A 132 -8.61 -16.61 9.99
N ARG A 133 -8.97 -16.55 11.27
CA ARG A 133 -9.48 -17.70 12.04
C ARG A 133 -10.84 -18.17 11.53
N TRP A 134 -11.72 -17.24 11.19
CA TRP A 134 -13.07 -17.57 10.69
C TRP A 134 -13.08 -18.10 9.26
N SER A 135 -12.01 -17.90 8.48
CA SER A 135 -11.86 -18.53 7.16
C SER A 135 -11.86 -20.06 7.22
N GLY A 136 -11.56 -20.63 8.40
CA GLY A 136 -11.42 -22.06 8.59
C GLY A 136 -10.06 -22.63 8.18
N ALA A 137 -9.10 -21.77 7.78
CA ALA A 137 -7.75 -22.24 7.45
C ALA A 137 -7.08 -22.92 8.66
N PRO A 138 -6.58 -24.16 8.51
CA PRO A 138 -5.94 -24.89 9.61
C PRO A 138 -4.59 -24.30 10.01
N THR A 139 -3.91 -23.62 9.09
CA THR A 139 -2.63 -22.96 9.37
C THR A 139 -2.76 -21.46 9.18
N ILE A 140 -2.44 -20.69 10.22
CA ILE A 140 -2.53 -19.23 10.22
C ILE A 140 -1.16 -18.69 10.60
N TYR A 141 -0.52 -18.00 9.65
CA TYR A 141 0.72 -17.26 9.88
C TYR A 141 0.44 -15.83 10.27
N GLY A 142 1.20 -15.30 11.22
CA GLY A 142 1.21 -13.90 11.61
C GLY A 142 2.54 -13.51 12.24
N PHE A 143 2.72 -12.23 12.53
CA PHE A 143 3.94 -11.76 13.21
C PHE A 143 3.93 -12.15 14.70
N ALA A 144 5.08 -12.57 15.23
CA ALA A 144 5.28 -12.85 16.66
C ALA A 144 5.03 -11.59 17.54
N GLN A 145 5.31 -10.41 16.99
CA GLN A 145 4.98 -9.13 17.59
C GLN A 145 3.99 -8.40 16.68
N PRO A 146 2.69 -8.74 16.74
CA PRO A 146 1.69 -8.11 15.91
C PRO A 146 1.40 -6.68 16.41
N ARG A 147 0.71 -5.90 15.60
CA ARG A 147 0.28 -4.54 15.94
C ARG A 147 -0.55 -4.49 17.24
N GLU A 148 -1.42 -5.47 17.42
CA GLU A 148 -2.23 -5.67 18.61
C GLU A 148 -1.87 -7.04 19.20
N ASN A 149 -1.23 -7.08 20.37
CA ASN A 149 -0.65 -8.30 20.95
C ASN A 149 -1.64 -9.48 21.02
N VAL A 150 -2.92 -9.18 21.29
CA VAL A 150 -3.99 -10.20 21.35
C VAL A 150 -4.15 -10.97 20.02
N ALA A 151 -3.78 -10.38 18.88
CA ALA A 151 -3.90 -11.02 17.58
C ALA A 151 -3.07 -12.32 17.49
N SER A 152 -1.94 -12.41 18.20
CA SER A 152 -1.08 -13.60 18.22
C SER A 152 -1.78 -14.85 18.73
N MET A 153 -2.79 -14.72 19.58
CA MET A 153 -3.57 -15.85 20.12
C MET A 153 -4.34 -16.63 19.04
N PHE A 154 -4.53 -16.05 17.87
CA PHE A 154 -5.24 -16.66 16.74
C PHE A 154 -4.30 -17.31 15.72
N TYR A 155 -2.98 -17.10 15.86
CA TYR A 155 -2.00 -17.66 14.95
C TYR A 155 -1.61 -19.08 15.35
N THR A 156 -1.42 -19.96 14.36
CA THR A 156 -0.86 -21.30 14.57
C THR A 156 0.66 -21.32 14.30
N ARG A 157 1.16 -20.27 13.64
CA ARG A 157 2.57 -20.05 13.32
C ARG A 157 2.87 -18.57 13.46
N ASP A 158 3.64 -18.20 14.43
CA ASP A 158 4.15 -16.85 14.63
C ASP A 158 5.55 -16.72 14.03
N VAL A 159 5.82 -15.57 13.43
CA VAL A 159 7.04 -15.30 12.69
C VAL A 159 7.69 -14.03 13.21
N ILE A 160 8.97 -14.11 13.55
CA ILE A 160 9.77 -12.94 13.91
C ILE A 160 10.06 -12.15 12.62
N ALA A 161 9.58 -10.90 12.57
CA ALA A 161 9.83 -10.01 11.46
C ALA A 161 11.33 -9.70 11.31
N ARG A 162 11.85 -9.72 10.09
CA ARG A 162 13.23 -9.36 9.76
C ARG A 162 13.25 -8.15 8.84
N GLY A 163 14.31 -7.36 8.94
CA GLY A 163 14.47 -6.13 8.17
C GLY A 163 13.96 -4.89 8.89
N SER A 164 14.43 -3.74 8.43
CA SER A 164 14.08 -2.42 8.98
C SER A 164 12.84 -1.82 8.30
N HIS A 165 12.67 -2.12 7.02
CA HIS A 165 11.54 -1.64 6.23
C HIS A 165 10.34 -2.60 6.30
N ILE A 166 9.12 -2.06 6.30
CA ILE A 166 7.89 -2.87 6.39
C ILE A 166 7.74 -3.88 5.23
N VAL A 167 8.27 -3.57 4.04
CA VAL A 167 8.29 -4.50 2.91
C VAL A 167 9.16 -5.72 3.22
N GLU A 168 10.34 -5.51 3.82
CA GLU A 168 11.24 -6.59 4.23
C GLU A 168 10.60 -7.46 5.33
N GLN A 169 9.92 -6.82 6.29
CA GLN A 169 9.16 -7.51 7.31
C GLN A 169 8.05 -8.38 6.71
N ASN A 170 7.29 -7.85 5.75
CA ASN A 170 6.26 -8.62 5.05
C ASN A 170 6.87 -9.78 4.25
N LEU A 171 8.00 -9.56 3.58
CA LEU A 171 8.73 -10.66 2.89
C LEU A 171 9.15 -11.76 3.85
N SER A 172 9.65 -11.42 5.04
CA SER A 172 10.04 -12.42 6.03
C SER A 172 8.87 -13.32 6.49
N LEU A 173 7.65 -12.77 6.49
CA LEU A 173 6.45 -13.56 6.76
C LEU A 173 6.11 -14.50 5.58
N ALA A 174 6.27 -14.02 4.35
CA ALA A 174 6.11 -14.86 3.14
C ALA A 174 7.18 -15.97 3.07
N GLU A 175 8.43 -15.67 3.42
CA GLU A 175 9.52 -16.67 3.52
C GLU A 175 9.22 -17.79 4.53
N ALA A 176 8.57 -17.46 5.63
CA ALA A 176 8.16 -18.48 6.60
C ALA A 176 7.09 -19.43 6.01
N VAL A 177 6.22 -18.95 5.13
CA VAL A 177 5.22 -19.76 4.42
C VAL A 177 5.87 -20.65 3.36
N THR A 178 6.79 -20.09 2.58
CA THR A 178 7.47 -20.79 1.47
C THR A 178 8.63 -21.67 1.94
N ARG A 179 9.19 -21.37 3.12
CA ARG A 179 10.42 -21.99 3.68
C ARG A 179 11.66 -21.80 2.82
N ILE A 180 11.65 -20.80 1.94
CA ILE A 180 12.82 -20.42 1.13
C ILE A 180 13.02 -18.90 1.22
N PRO A 181 14.28 -18.41 1.06
CA PRO A 181 14.53 -16.99 0.91
C PRO A 181 13.83 -16.42 -0.33
N LEU A 182 13.25 -15.25 -0.20
CA LEU A 182 12.55 -14.56 -1.28
C LEU A 182 13.20 -13.21 -1.57
N GLY A 183 13.45 -12.93 -2.85
CA GLY A 183 13.83 -11.60 -3.29
C GLY A 183 12.61 -10.68 -3.39
N VAL A 184 12.85 -9.38 -3.52
CA VAL A 184 11.80 -8.40 -3.79
C VAL A 184 11.40 -8.49 -5.26
N PRO A 185 10.20 -9.00 -5.59
CA PRO A 185 9.76 -9.11 -6.97
C PRO A 185 9.27 -7.76 -7.51
N LYS A 186 9.26 -7.65 -8.83
CA LYS A 186 8.51 -6.56 -9.49
C LYS A 186 7.01 -6.81 -9.30
N ILE A 187 6.32 -5.81 -8.79
CA ILE A 187 4.88 -5.88 -8.60
C ILE A 187 4.12 -5.37 -9.82
N GLU A 188 2.94 -5.97 -10.05
CA GLU A 188 2.02 -5.56 -11.09
C GLU A 188 0.72 -5.08 -10.46
N PHE A 189 0.34 -3.85 -10.80
CA PHE A 189 -0.97 -3.29 -10.44
C PHE A 189 -2.00 -3.64 -11.51
N PRO A 190 -3.26 -3.79 -11.13
CA PRO A 190 -4.35 -3.93 -12.09
C PRO A 190 -4.32 -2.85 -13.18
N ARG A 191 -4.69 -3.24 -14.39
CA ARG A 191 -4.78 -2.34 -15.55
C ARG A 191 -6.14 -2.47 -16.22
N ASP A 192 -6.81 -1.35 -16.39
CA ASP A 192 -7.96 -1.22 -17.25
C ASP A 192 -7.54 -0.44 -18.51
N GLU A 193 -7.58 -1.10 -19.68
CA GLU A 193 -7.12 -0.49 -20.93
C GLU A 193 -7.94 0.73 -21.34
N ALA A 194 -9.24 0.76 -21.02
CA ALA A 194 -10.09 1.90 -21.33
C ALA A 194 -9.70 3.12 -20.50
N ILE A 195 -9.46 2.91 -19.19
CA ILE A 195 -8.99 3.97 -18.27
C ILE A 195 -7.56 4.41 -18.62
N GLU A 196 -6.67 3.48 -18.99
CA GLU A 196 -5.32 3.81 -19.44
C GLU A 196 -5.35 4.73 -20.68
N LYS A 197 -6.19 4.40 -21.70
CA LYS A 197 -6.37 5.23 -22.90
C LYS A 197 -7.00 6.59 -22.58
N GLN A 198 -7.99 6.63 -21.69
CA GLN A 198 -8.61 7.87 -21.24
C GLN A 198 -7.59 8.78 -20.55
N CYS A 199 -6.81 8.24 -19.63
CA CYS A 199 -5.74 9.00 -18.95
C CYS A 199 -4.67 9.47 -19.94
N GLU A 200 -4.26 8.63 -20.90
CA GLU A 200 -3.33 9.00 -21.95
C GLU A 200 -3.86 10.15 -22.80
N GLY A 201 -5.12 10.09 -23.25
CA GLY A 201 -5.76 11.16 -24.01
C GLY A 201 -5.84 12.48 -23.22
N ARG A 202 -6.09 12.43 -21.90
CA ARG A 202 -6.07 13.62 -21.02
C ARG A 202 -4.69 14.23 -20.86
N LEU A 203 -3.62 13.43 -20.96
CA LEU A 203 -2.25 13.81 -20.67
C LEU A 203 -1.40 14.03 -21.93
N GLN A 204 -1.86 13.63 -23.13
CA GLN A 204 -1.06 13.62 -24.37
C GLN A 204 -0.44 14.96 -24.77
N HIS A 205 -1.07 16.10 -24.40
CA HIS A 205 -0.59 17.45 -24.72
C HIS A 205 0.14 18.12 -23.54
N ILE A 206 0.37 17.40 -22.45
CA ILE A 206 0.88 17.98 -21.19
C ILE A 206 2.41 17.93 -21.12
N GLY A 207 3.01 16.91 -21.74
CA GLY A 207 4.44 16.65 -21.59
C GLY A 207 4.78 16.06 -20.21
N ASP A 208 5.96 16.42 -19.70
CA ASP A 208 6.41 15.97 -18.38
C ASP A 208 5.59 16.64 -17.27
N PHE A 209 5.17 15.85 -16.29
CA PHE A 209 4.44 16.39 -15.14
C PHE A 209 4.87 15.76 -13.81
N ALA A 210 4.68 16.51 -12.74
CA ALA A 210 4.81 16.06 -11.37
C ALA A 210 3.42 15.87 -10.74
N LEU A 211 3.30 14.87 -9.88
CA LEU A 211 2.11 14.66 -9.06
C LEU A 211 2.40 15.13 -7.64
N LEU A 212 1.65 16.13 -7.17
CA LEU A 212 1.75 16.71 -5.84
C LEU A 212 0.61 16.16 -4.98
N ASN A 213 0.91 15.73 -3.74
CA ASN A 213 -0.11 15.20 -2.83
C ASN A 213 -0.04 15.89 -1.46
N PRO A 214 -0.78 16.99 -1.26
CA PRO A 214 -0.79 17.72 -0.01
C PRO A 214 -1.58 17.05 1.10
N GLY A 215 -2.52 16.14 0.76
CA GLY A 215 -3.35 15.41 1.69
C GLY A 215 -2.58 14.41 2.54
N ALA A 216 -3.06 14.17 3.76
CA ALA A 216 -2.53 13.15 4.65
C ALA A 216 -3.62 12.54 5.53
N GLY A 217 -3.39 11.33 6.03
CA GLY A 217 -4.35 10.63 6.87
C GLY A 217 -4.65 11.30 8.23
N TRP A 218 -3.78 12.20 8.69
CA TRP A 218 -3.98 13.10 9.85
C TRP A 218 -3.08 14.32 9.73
N GLY A 219 -3.46 15.43 10.41
CA GLY A 219 -2.84 16.74 10.27
C GLY A 219 -1.33 16.78 10.57
N ALA A 220 -0.87 16.00 11.56
CA ALA A 220 0.57 15.97 11.90
C ALA A 220 1.49 15.53 10.74
N LYS A 221 0.96 14.91 9.70
CA LYS A 221 1.70 14.53 8.49
C LYS A 221 1.54 15.53 7.33
N GLN A 222 0.79 16.60 7.52
CA GLN A 222 0.56 17.58 6.45
C GLN A 222 1.67 18.61 6.43
N TRP A 223 2.29 18.74 5.27
CA TRP A 223 3.17 19.87 4.96
C TRP A 223 2.32 21.05 4.49
N PRO A 224 2.68 22.32 4.81
CA PRO A 224 1.87 23.47 4.44
C PRO A 224 1.48 23.47 2.95
N PRO A 225 0.20 23.56 2.60
CA PRO A 225 -0.25 23.41 1.21
C PRO A 225 0.24 24.56 0.33
N GLU A 226 0.44 25.77 0.89
CA GLU A 226 0.99 26.92 0.15
C GLU A 226 2.36 26.61 -0.45
N ARG A 227 3.19 25.85 0.27
CA ARG A 227 4.54 25.48 -0.17
C ARG A 227 4.52 24.50 -1.35
N TYR A 228 3.47 23.66 -1.48
CA TYR A 228 3.30 22.88 -2.70
C TYR A 228 3.03 23.77 -3.91
N GLY A 229 2.32 24.90 -3.72
CA GLY A 229 2.13 25.91 -4.77
C GLY A 229 3.45 26.56 -5.19
N GLU A 230 4.32 26.92 -4.23
CA GLU A 230 5.67 27.41 -4.50
C GLU A 230 6.50 26.39 -5.29
N VAL A 231 6.48 25.12 -4.88
CA VAL A 231 7.15 24.02 -5.61
C VAL A 231 6.63 23.91 -7.04
N ALA A 232 5.32 24.02 -7.25
CA ALA A 232 4.71 23.97 -8.58
C ALA A 232 5.19 25.10 -9.50
N LYS A 233 5.35 26.32 -8.99
CA LYS A 233 5.91 27.45 -9.75
C LYS A 233 7.32 27.14 -10.24
N TRP A 234 8.20 26.70 -9.36
CA TRP A 234 9.56 26.31 -9.72
C TRP A 234 9.63 25.16 -10.72
N LEU A 235 8.76 24.17 -10.58
CA LEU A 235 8.70 23.06 -11.53
C LEU A 235 8.23 23.53 -12.92
N ALA A 236 7.31 24.48 -12.98
CA ALA A 236 6.83 25.08 -14.23
C ALA A 236 7.94 25.83 -14.98
N GLU A 237 8.82 26.55 -14.26
CA GLU A 237 10.02 27.16 -14.85
C GLU A 237 10.96 26.14 -15.48
N ASP A 238 11.05 24.95 -14.90
CA ASP A 238 11.82 23.82 -15.43
C ASP A 238 11.06 23.02 -16.52
N GLY A 239 9.88 23.50 -16.97
CA GLY A 239 9.06 22.90 -18.01
C GLY A 239 8.25 21.67 -17.54
N VAL A 240 8.11 21.47 -16.22
CA VAL A 240 7.38 20.35 -15.63
C VAL A 240 6.06 20.87 -15.05
N LYS A 241 4.93 20.46 -15.60
CA LYS A 241 3.59 20.80 -15.07
C LYS A 241 3.32 20.10 -13.75
N SER A 242 2.44 20.65 -12.93
CA SER A 242 2.07 20.06 -11.64
C SER A 242 0.58 19.74 -11.59
N PHE A 243 0.26 18.48 -11.22
CA PHE A 243 -1.09 18.07 -10.84
C PHE A 243 -1.18 17.86 -9.34
N VAL A 244 -2.25 18.36 -8.73
CA VAL A 244 -2.53 18.20 -7.31
C VAL A 244 -3.55 17.10 -7.13
N ASN A 245 -3.10 15.94 -6.65
CA ASN A 245 -4.00 14.85 -6.27
C ASN A 245 -4.70 15.19 -4.95
N PHE A 246 -6.00 15.02 -4.92
CA PHE A 246 -6.81 15.21 -3.71
C PHE A 246 -7.94 14.19 -3.65
N GLY A 247 -8.26 13.76 -2.43
CA GLY A 247 -9.38 12.89 -2.14
C GLY A 247 -10.59 13.66 -1.63
N PRO A 248 -11.72 12.97 -1.41
CA PRO A 248 -12.92 13.57 -0.82
C PRO A 248 -12.61 14.25 0.52
N GLY A 249 -12.99 15.53 0.66
CA GLY A 249 -12.76 16.35 1.84
C GLY A 249 -11.41 17.10 1.84
N GLU A 250 -10.60 16.94 0.79
CA GLU A 250 -9.31 17.63 0.64
C GLU A 250 -9.36 18.80 -0.37
N GLU A 251 -10.56 19.20 -0.83
CA GLU A 251 -10.77 20.25 -1.83
C GLU A 251 -10.21 21.62 -1.40
N SER A 252 -10.20 21.89 -0.09
CA SER A 252 -9.61 23.12 0.46
C SER A 252 -8.10 23.13 0.32
N LEU A 253 -7.43 22.00 0.58
CA LEU A 253 -5.99 21.85 0.40
C LEU A 253 -5.59 22.07 -1.07
N MET A 254 -6.34 21.44 -1.99
CA MET A 254 -6.13 21.58 -3.42
C MET A 254 -6.23 23.05 -3.86
N ARG A 255 -7.32 23.74 -3.47
CA ARG A 255 -7.51 25.17 -3.80
C ARG A 255 -6.40 26.06 -3.25
N THR A 256 -5.89 25.77 -2.05
CA THR A 256 -4.76 26.52 -1.48
C THR A 256 -3.51 26.33 -2.33
N VAL A 257 -3.21 25.11 -2.78
CA VAL A 257 -2.07 24.84 -3.67
C VAL A 257 -2.24 25.57 -5.01
N GLU A 258 -3.42 25.48 -5.64
CA GLU A 258 -3.70 26.18 -6.91
C GLU A 258 -3.51 27.68 -6.78
N SER A 259 -4.09 28.29 -5.75
CA SER A 259 -3.96 29.72 -5.48
C SER A 259 -2.50 30.14 -5.28
N ALA A 260 -1.75 29.40 -4.44
CA ALA A 260 -0.35 29.70 -4.17
C ALA A 260 0.57 29.45 -5.39
N SER A 261 0.14 28.60 -6.32
CA SER A 261 0.90 28.29 -7.53
C SER A 261 0.75 29.30 -8.66
N GLU A 262 -0.18 30.28 -8.54
CA GLU A 262 -0.46 31.31 -9.58
C GLU A 262 -0.77 30.64 -10.95
N GLY A 263 -1.45 29.51 -10.96
CA GLY A 263 -1.82 28.74 -12.17
C GLY A 263 -0.80 27.69 -12.63
N ALA A 264 0.31 27.50 -11.92
CA ALA A 264 1.30 26.46 -12.24
C ALA A 264 0.87 25.05 -11.82
N ALA A 265 -0.12 24.93 -10.95
CA ALA A 265 -0.70 23.66 -10.54
C ALA A 265 -2.19 23.58 -10.87
N THR A 266 -2.66 22.35 -11.17
CA THR A 266 -4.08 22.07 -11.45
C THR A 266 -4.52 20.87 -10.63
N GLY A 267 -5.67 21.00 -9.94
CA GLY A 267 -6.27 19.92 -9.18
C GLY A 267 -6.74 18.78 -10.08
N ILE A 268 -6.53 17.55 -9.63
CA ILE A 268 -7.02 16.35 -10.30
C ILE A 268 -7.72 15.43 -9.29
N SER A 269 -9.03 15.26 -9.49
CA SER A 269 -9.81 14.24 -8.79
C SER A 269 -9.90 13.01 -9.66
N CYS A 270 -9.62 11.84 -9.09
CA CYS A 270 -9.59 10.59 -9.83
C CYS A 270 -10.00 9.41 -8.94
N SER A 271 -10.53 8.37 -9.57
CA SER A 271 -10.69 7.05 -8.94
C SER A 271 -9.33 6.44 -8.61
N LEU A 272 -9.32 5.38 -7.82
CA LEU A 272 -8.07 4.71 -7.46
C LEU A 272 -7.39 4.09 -8.70
N THR A 273 -8.18 3.54 -9.63
CA THR A 273 -7.68 3.00 -10.90
C THR A 273 -7.05 4.09 -11.78
N GLU A 274 -7.70 5.26 -11.88
CA GLU A 274 -7.15 6.42 -12.60
C GLU A 274 -5.89 6.95 -11.91
N LEU A 275 -5.85 6.99 -10.57
CA LEU A 275 -4.67 7.41 -9.81
C LEU A 275 -3.47 6.51 -10.14
N VAL A 276 -3.67 5.19 -10.22
CA VAL A 276 -2.61 4.24 -10.64
C VAL A 276 -2.13 4.57 -12.05
N ALA A 277 -3.05 4.79 -13.00
CA ALA A 277 -2.73 5.08 -14.40
C ALA A 277 -1.99 6.42 -14.58
N ILE A 278 -2.43 7.47 -13.87
CA ILE A 278 -1.81 8.79 -13.89
C ILE A 278 -0.44 8.76 -13.21
N THR A 279 -0.35 8.14 -12.02
CA THR A 279 0.92 8.04 -11.29
C THR A 279 1.99 7.33 -12.11
N ARG A 280 1.64 6.28 -12.84
CA ARG A 280 2.56 5.53 -13.73
C ARG A 280 3.21 6.42 -14.80
N ARG A 281 2.54 7.50 -15.20
CA ARG A 281 3.00 8.46 -16.22
C ARG A 281 3.69 9.69 -15.64
N ALA A 282 3.60 9.87 -14.32
CA ALA A 282 4.24 10.99 -13.66
C ALA A 282 5.77 10.86 -13.71
N ARG A 283 6.43 11.98 -13.93
CA ARG A 283 7.91 12.04 -13.92
C ARG A 283 8.50 12.18 -12.53
N LEU A 284 7.70 12.73 -11.61
CA LEU A 284 8.06 12.99 -10.22
C LEU A 284 6.80 12.92 -9.36
N PHE A 285 6.96 12.45 -8.14
CA PHE A 285 5.97 12.58 -7.08
C PHE A 285 6.54 13.41 -5.93
N VAL A 286 5.73 14.32 -5.37
CA VAL A 286 6.07 15.09 -4.17
C VAL A 286 4.93 14.97 -3.18
N GLY A 287 5.20 14.49 -1.97
CA GLY A 287 4.16 14.36 -0.94
C GLY A 287 4.66 13.77 0.36
N GLY A 288 3.77 13.72 1.35
CA GLY A 288 4.04 13.15 2.65
C GLY A 288 3.96 11.61 2.68
N ASP A 289 4.18 11.02 3.88
CA ASP A 289 4.00 9.57 4.15
C ASP A 289 2.52 9.17 4.04
N THR A 290 2.09 8.87 2.83
CA THR A 290 0.70 8.59 2.45
C THR A 290 0.60 7.47 1.42
N GLY A 291 -0.62 6.91 1.23
CA GLY A 291 -0.86 5.88 0.22
C GLY A 291 -0.38 6.24 -1.19
N PRO A 292 -0.68 7.44 -1.72
CA PRO A 292 -0.20 7.88 -3.03
C PRO A 292 1.34 7.93 -3.15
N MET A 293 2.06 8.29 -2.09
CA MET A 293 3.53 8.26 -2.08
C MET A 293 4.05 6.83 -2.25
N HIS A 294 3.48 5.87 -1.52
CA HIS A 294 3.85 4.47 -1.65
C HIS A 294 3.49 3.89 -3.01
N LEU A 295 2.36 4.35 -3.60
CA LEU A 295 1.98 3.98 -4.96
C LEU A 295 3.02 4.46 -5.98
N ALA A 296 3.43 5.72 -5.89
CA ALA A 296 4.45 6.28 -6.77
C ALA A 296 5.77 5.51 -6.67
N ALA A 297 6.21 5.21 -5.45
CA ALA A 297 7.41 4.40 -5.22
C ALA A 297 7.28 2.99 -5.83
N ALA A 298 6.17 2.32 -5.62
CA ALA A 298 5.90 0.98 -6.12
C ALA A 298 5.79 0.91 -7.66
N LEU A 299 5.41 2.02 -8.29
CA LEU A 299 5.39 2.17 -9.76
C LEU A 299 6.76 2.61 -10.34
N GLY A 300 7.78 2.79 -9.49
CA GLY A 300 9.12 3.21 -9.92
C GLY A 300 9.24 4.70 -10.23
N VAL A 301 8.23 5.51 -9.90
CA VAL A 301 8.28 6.97 -10.07
C VAL A 301 9.23 7.57 -9.03
N PRO A 302 10.13 8.48 -9.40
CA PRO A 302 10.98 9.18 -8.44
C PRO A 302 10.15 9.96 -7.42
N VAL A 303 10.56 9.93 -6.14
CA VAL A 303 9.78 10.50 -5.03
C VAL A 303 10.60 11.48 -4.21
N VAL A 304 10.07 12.69 -4.03
CA VAL A 304 10.45 13.57 -2.92
C VAL A 304 9.45 13.33 -1.80
N ALA A 305 9.89 12.70 -0.72
CA ALA A 305 9.04 12.31 0.40
C ALA A 305 9.27 13.24 1.60
N ILE A 306 8.20 13.88 2.08
CA ILE A 306 8.24 14.82 3.19
C ILE A 306 7.73 14.11 4.44
N PHE A 307 8.61 13.90 5.42
CA PHE A 307 8.31 13.14 6.63
C PHE A 307 8.26 14.03 7.87
N GLY A 308 7.24 13.84 8.66
CA GLY A 308 7.10 14.40 10.01
C GLY A 308 7.28 13.31 11.07
N PRO A 309 6.20 12.99 11.83
CA PRO A 309 6.29 12.13 13.02
C PRO A 309 6.49 10.63 12.72
N THR A 310 6.50 10.20 11.48
CA THR A 310 6.71 8.79 11.13
C THR A 310 8.17 8.47 10.80
N ASN A 311 8.55 7.20 11.02
CA ASN A 311 9.91 6.74 10.77
C ASN A 311 10.13 6.40 9.29
N PRO A 312 10.96 7.16 8.54
CA PRO A 312 11.21 6.90 7.13
C PRO A 312 12.01 5.62 6.87
N THR A 313 12.82 5.16 7.82
CA THR A 313 13.53 3.88 7.69
C THR A 313 12.54 2.71 7.60
N ARG A 314 11.42 2.80 8.32
CA ARG A 314 10.38 1.78 8.31
C ARG A 314 9.38 1.95 7.18
N ASN A 315 8.98 3.18 6.86
CA ASN A 315 7.86 3.47 5.97
C ASN A 315 8.26 4.37 4.78
N GLY A 316 9.54 4.55 4.49
CA GLY A 316 9.98 5.40 3.38
C GLY A 316 9.59 4.85 2.00
N PRO A 317 9.84 5.62 0.93
CA PRO A 317 9.67 5.12 -0.44
C PRO A 317 10.55 3.89 -0.67
N PHE A 318 9.96 2.81 -1.18
CA PHE A 318 10.67 1.55 -1.39
C PHE A 318 10.70 1.18 -2.87
N GLY A 319 11.87 0.78 -3.37
CA GLY A 319 12.03 0.28 -4.74
C GLY A 319 12.15 1.36 -5.83
N THR A 320 12.27 2.64 -5.44
CA THR A 320 12.49 3.74 -6.38
C THR A 320 13.57 4.70 -5.91
N ARG A 321 14.04 5.55 -6.83
CA ARG A 321 14.91 6.68 -6.46
C ARG A 321 14.12 7.70 -5.66
N SER A 322 14.61 8.04 -4.49
CA SER A 322 13.89 8.95 -3.62
C SER A 322 14.83 9.85 -2.82
N ILE A 323 14.30 11.00 -2.42
CA ILE A 323 14.91 11.88 -1.44
C ILE A 323 13.89 12.09 -0.34
N VAL A 324 14.28 11.73 0.88
CA VAL A 324 13.46 11.91 2.06
C VAL A 324 13.91 13.18 2.80
N LEU A 325 12.98 14.09 2.97
CA LEU A 325 13.17 15.31 3.76
C LEU A 325 12.45 15.15 5.10
N ARG A 326 13.20 15.30 6.18
CA ARG A 326 12.68 15.21 7.55
C ARG A 326 13.47 16.13 8.46
N SER A 327 12.78 16.97 9.20
CA SER A 327 13.41 17.77 10.23
C SER A 327 13.88 16.93 11.42
N PRO A 328 15.06 17.17 11.97
CA PRO A 328 15.51 16.56 13.21
C PRO A 328 14.58 16.81 14.42
N LEU A 329 13.78 17.88 14.35
CA LEU A 329 12.83 18.23 15.40
C LEU A 329 11.52 17.42 15.35
N SER A 330 11.28 16.66 14.28
CA SER A 330 10.10 15.79 14.20
C SER A 330 10.29 14.58 15.14
N PRO A 331 9.48 14.42 16.18
CA PRO A 331 9.53 13.24 17.04
C PRO A 331 9.01 12.03 16.26
N THR A 332 9.56 10.84 16.50
CA THR A 332 8.97 9.61 15.99
C THR A 332 7.84 9.18 16.91
N THR A 333 6.59 9.34 16.46
CA THR A 333 5.40 8.99 17.23
C THR A 333 4.29 8.46 16.34
N HIS A 334 3.39 7.67 16.91
CA HIS A 334 2.14 7.22 16.27
C HIS A 334 0.92 8.02 16.74
N SER A 335 1.13 9.13 17.48
CA SER A 335 0.05 10.02 17.90
C SER A 335 -0.58 10.70 16.68
N ARG A 336 -1.90 10.60 16.58
CA ARG A 336 -2.68 11.18 15.45
C ARG A 336 -3.16 12.58 15.82
N ASN A 337 -2.24 13.52 15.89
CA ASN A 337 -2.58 14.90 16.14
C ASN A 337 -3.22 15.54 14.90
N ALA A 338 -4.16 16.45 15.15
CA ALA A 338 -4.82 17.23 14.08
C ALA A 338 -3.88 18.33 13.54
N GLU A 339 -3.04 18.90 14.40
CA GLU A 339 -2.10 19.96 14.04
C GLU A 339 -0.87 19.41 13.33
N PRO A 340 -0.34 20.13 12.29
CA PRO A 340 0.91 19.78 11.64
C PRO A 340 2.07 19.70 12.63
N ASP A 341 2.92 18.68 12.46
CA ASP A 341 4.15 18.55 13.23
C ASP A 341 5.06 19.78 13.06
N PRO A 342 5.65 20.34 14.15
CA PRO A 342 6.52 21.51 14.05
C PRO A 342 7.68 21.31 13.08
N GLY A 343 8.25 20.12 12.98
CA GLY A 343 9.33 19.80 12.04
C GLY A 343 8.87 19.85 10.58
N MET A 344 7.60 19.51 10.29
CA MET A 344 7.06 19.68 8.93
C MET A 344 7.08 21.12 8.47
N ARG A 345 6.82 22.07 9.38
CA ARG A 345 6.86 23.51 9.08
C ARG A 345 8.27 24.05 8.82
N GLN A 346 9.31 23.33 9.24
CA GLN A 346 10.70 23.76 9.00
C GLN A 346 11.21 23.40 7.61
N ILE A 347 10.67 22.33 7.01
CA ILE A 347 11.06 21.92 5.66
C ILE A 347 10.59 23.02 4.69
N THR A 348 11.51 23.65 4.00
CA THR A 348 11.24 24.78 3.08
C THR A 348 10.86 24.29 1.69
N ALA A 349 10.21 25.16 0.90
CA ALA A 349 9.94 24.87 -0.50
C ALA A 349 11.25 24.72 -1.31
N ASP A 350 12.28 25.52 -1.01
CA ASP A 350 13.58 25.45 -1.68
C ASP A 350 14.28 24.10 -1.48
N GLU A 351 14.20 23.50 -0.29
CA GLU A 351 14.72 22.15 -0.04
C GLU A 351 14.00 21.11 -0.90
N VAL A 352 12.67 21.22 -1.01
CA VAL A 352 11.84 20.31 -1.83
C VAL A 352 12.16 20.50 -3.32
N VAL A 353 12.29 21.73 -3.80
CA VAL A 353 12.68 22.04 -5.18
C VAL A 353 14.08 21.54 -5.51
N SER A 354 15.04 21.71 -4.60
CA SER A 354 16.40 21.20 -4.76
C SER A 354 16.40 19.67 -4.91
N ALA A 355 15.64 18.98 -4.05
CA ALA A 355 15.47 17.53 -4.12
C ALA A 355 14.79 17.09 -5.44
N ALA A 356 13.74 17.78 -5.85
CA ALA A 356 13.01 17.52 -7.09
C ALA A 356 13.93 17.65 -8.31
N ARG A 357 14.67 18.77 -8.43
CA ARG A 357 15.64 19.01 -9.51
C ARG A 357 16.72 17.93 -9.57
N LYS A 358 17.24 17.48 -8.42
CA LYS A 358 18.21 16.40 -8.36
C LYS A 358 17.67 15.09 -8.94
N LEU A 359 16.43 14.73 -8.61
CA LEU A 359 15.79 13.51 -9.14
C LEU A 359 15.45 13.63 -10.64
N LEU A 360 15.02 14.81 -11.11
CA LEU A 360 14.68 15.04 -12.51
C LEU A 360 15.89 15.02 -13.44
N ARG A 361 17.05 15.55 -12.99
CA ARG A 361 18.30 15.56 -13.80
C ARG A 361 18.87 14.17 -14.00
N SER A 362 18.83 13.32 -12.99
CA SER A 362 19.37 11.94 -13.05
C SER A 362 18.57 11.00 -13.96
N ASN A 363 17.50 11.47 -14.61
CA ASN A 363 16.66 10.71 -15.57
C ASN A 363 17.00 11.02 -17.04
N ARG A 364 17.98 11.88 -17.32
CA ARG A 364 18.38 12.27 -18.68
C ARG A 364 19.67 11.57 -19.16
N GLY A 365 20.15 10.54 -18.40
CA GLY A 365 21.31 9.72 -18.75
C GLY A 365 20.94 8.33 -19.24
#